data_f8895d6b17a3838590d5c06ff96a7539
#
_entry.id   f8895d6b17a3838590d5c06ff96a7539
#
_cell.length_a   1.000
_cell.length_b   1.000
_cell.length_c   1.000
_cell.angle_alpha   90.00
_cell.angle_beta   90.00
_cell.angle_gamma   90.00
#
_symmetry.space_group_name_H-M   'P 1'
#
loop_
_entity.id
_entity.type
_entity.pdbx_description
1 polymer ?
#
loop_
_entity_poly.entity_id
_entity_poly.type
_entity_poly.pdbx_seq_one_letter_code
_entity_poly.pdbx_strand_id
1 'polypeptide(L)'
;MPKLNTISFSNNAIKRYRRSKSFIRFLLLFLLLSTLLDQVYAQSLNPVSKVDVSFTSEGVVLVGTIYKPKHSYAAVVIVHGSGQEPRMSGFAELLSKEGIAVLTYDKRGVGKSGGIYAGPEVGSNNVGSFNLSLLAKDASAAVNMLHQQDKHMPIGIVGFSQAGWIIPIAANQNPLVEFMVLFSCPTVTTLEQLRFQFYTAGRQDFWENHTESDVREHIKNDPDRYKFTSTDPKVTLNTLSIPGLWLFGEKDIQIPVKMCIEQINELKTQGKPFEYTLFPALGHNTASANDKGPVEISIQWIKQKTLNIKKTRHKKEI
;
A
#
# COMPACT_ATOMS: atom_id res chain seq x y z
N MET A 1 -17.39 -57.78 -47.42
CA MET A 1 -16.47 -56.68 -47.16
C MET A 1 -17.19 -55.39 -47.50
N PRO A 2 -17.59 -54.53 -46.55
CA PRO A 2 -18.21 -53.26 -46.90
C PRO A 2 -17.12 -52.20 -47.19
N LYS A 3 -17.35 -51.43 -48.24
CA LYS A 3 -16.49 -50.33 -48.69
C LYS A 3 -16.60 -49.13 -47.73
N LEU A 4 -15.48 -48.70 -47.20
CA LEU A 4 -15.38 -47.43 -46.47
C LEU A 4 -15.61 -46.25 -47.42
N ASN A 5 -16.67 -45.49 -47.19
CA ASN A 5 -16.90 -44.21 -47.86
C ASN A 5 -15.98 -43.15 -47.24
N THR A 6 -14.98 -42.71 -48.00
CA THR A 6 -14.14 -41.53 -47.65
C THR A 6 -14.97 -40.26 -47.85
N ILE A 7 -15.26 -39.56 -46.78
CA ILE A 7 -15.92 -38.25 -46.83
C ILE A 7 -14.88 -37.20 -47.28
N SER A 8 -15.01 -36.80 -48.57
CA SER A 8 -14.21 -35.71 -49.14
C SER A 8 -14.84 -34.36 -48.71
N PHE A 9 -14.20 -33.66 -47.77
CA PHE A 9 -14.57 -32.29 -47.50
C PHE A 9 -14.19 -31.39 -48.68
N SER A 10 -15.16 -30.63 -49.23
CA SER A 10 -14.94 -29.75 -50.35
C SER A 10 -13.93 -28.64 -50.00
N ASN A 11 -12.96 -28.37 -50.90
CA ASN A 11 -11.96 -27.30 -50.74
C ASN A 11 -12.56 -25.90 -50.41
N ASN A 12 -13.82 -25.70 -50.73
CA ASN A 12 -14.56 -24.49 -50.44
C ASN A 12 -14.95 -24.34 -48.94
N ALA A 13 -15.22 -25.45 -48.24
CA ALA A 13 -15.54 -25.42 -46.80
C ALA A 13 -14.28 -25.07 -45.98
N ILE A 14 -13.14 -25.62 -46.36
CA ILE A 14 -11.82 -25.36 -45.72
C ILE A 14 -11.38 -23.90 -45.96
N LYS A 15 -11.61 -23.33 -47.14
CA LYS A 15 -11.33 -21.92 -47.45
C LYS A 15 -12.25 -20.96 -46.64
N ARG A 16 -13.53 -21.29 -46.48
CA ARG A 16 -14.47 -20.50 -45.64
C ARG A 16 -14.07 -20.52 -44.16
N TYR A 17 -13.70 -21.68 -43.64
CA TYR A 17 -13.25 -21.83 -42.23
C TYR A 17 -11.96 -21.05 -41.94
N ARG A 18 -10.97 -21.10 -42.86
CA ARG A 18 -9.73 -20.32 -42.74
C ARG A 18 -9.98 -18.81 -42.82
N ARG A 19 -10.87 -18.34 -43.70
CA ARG A 19 -11.27 -16.92 -43.77
C ARG A 19 -11.99 -16.45 -42.53
N SER A 20 -12.88 -17.26 -41.93
CA SER A 20 -13.56 -16.96 -40.69
C SER A 20 -12.58 -16.84 -39.51
N LYS A 21 -11.63 -17.75 -39.35
CA LYS A 21 -10.59 -17.64 -38.31
C LYS A 21 -9.68 -16.42 -38.46
N SER A 22 -9.32 -16.08 -39.71
CA SER A 22 -8.54 -14.86 -39.97
C SER A 22 -9.31 -13.59 -39.65
N PHE A 23 -10.60 -13.57 -39.97
CA PHE A 23 -11.47 -12.44 -39.65
C PHE A 23 -11.68 -12.27 -38.14
N ILE A 24 -11.87 -13.36 -37.39
CA ILE A 24 -11.99 -13.33 -35.91
C ILE A 24 -10.67 -12.84 -35.26
N ARG A 25 -9.53 -13.29 -35.75
CA ARG A 25 -8.23 -12.82 -35.29
C ARG A 25 -8.02 -11.32 -35.56
N PHE A 26 -8.44 -10.86 -36.71
CA PHE A 26 -8.37 -9.44 -37.08
C PHE A 26 -9.30 -8.60 -36.18
N LEU A 27 -10.52 -9.08 -35.91
CA LEU A 27 -11.45 -8.40 -35.01
C LEU A 27 -10.94 -8.33 -33.55
N LEU A 28 -10.34 -9.41 -33.06
CA LEU A 28 -9.71 -9.44 -31.72
C LEU A 28 -8.51 -8.50 -31.66
N LEU A 29 -7.68 -8.47 -32.70
CA LEU A 29 -6.53 -7.55 -32.76
C LEU A 29 -6.99 -6.09 -32.81
N PHE A 30 -8.05 -5.79 -33.55
CA PHE A 30 -8.64 -4.45 -33.65
C PHE A 30 -9.24 -4.01 -32.32
N LEU A 31 -9.96 -4.90 -31.60
CA LEU A 31 -10.48 -4.65 -30.26
C LEU A 31 -9.35 -4.41 -29.25
N LEU A 32 -8.26 -5.18 -29.34
CA LEU A 32 -7.09 -4.99 -28.46
C LEU A 32 -6.38 -3.66 -28.75
N LEU A 33 -6.29 -3.28 -30.03
CA LEU A 33 -5.68 -2.01 -30.44
C LEU A 33 -6.55 -0.81 -30.02
N SER A 34 -7.88 -0.92 -30.14
CA SER A 34 -8.79 0.14 -29.70
C SER A 34 -8.73 0.34 -28.19
N THR A 35 -8.68 -0.72 -27.39
CA THR A 35 -8.54 -0.60 -25.92
C THR A 35 -7.20 -0.01 -25.51
N LEU A 36 -6.11 -0.33 -26.23
CA LEU A 36 -4.80 0.29 -26.00
C LEU A 36 -4.79 1.78 -26.38
N LEU A 37 -5.42 2.14 -27.47
CA LEU A 37 -5.57 3.55 -27.89
C LEU A 37 -6.42 4.35 -26.91
N ASP A 38 -7.50 3.76 -26.38
CA ASP A 38 -8.34 4.39 -25.35
C ASP A 38 -7.57 4.59 -24.05
N GLN A 39 -6.71 3.65 -23.64
CA GLN A 39 -5.86 3.81 -22.45
C GLN A 39 -4.80 4.90 -22.64
N VAL A 40 -4.13 4.95 -23.79
CA VAL A 40 -3.15 6.00 -24.12
C VAL A 40 -3.81 7.36 -24.20
N TYR A 41 -5.00 7.44 -24.78
CA TYR A 41 -5.78 8.68 -24.91
C TYR A 41 -6.29 9.16 -23.54
N ALA A 42 -6.77 8.25 -22.67
CA ALA A 42 -7.18 8.54 -21.31
C ALA A 42 -6.01 9.07 -20.44
N GLN A 43 -4.81 8.50 -20.57
CA GLN A 43 -3.61 9.01 -19.91
C GLN A 43 -3.22 10.43 -20.40
N SER A 44 -3.40 10.73 -21.69
CA SER A 44 -3.13 12.08 -22.23
C SER A 44 -4.15 13.12 -21.77
N LEU A 45 -5.35 12.69 -21.32
CA LEU A 45 -6.42 13.58 -20.85
C LEU A 45 -6.36 13.90 -19.35
N ASN A 46 -5.50 13.21 -18.59
CA ASN A 46 -5.33 13.44 -17.14
C ASN A 46 -3.88 13.82 -16.80
N PRO A 47 -3.37 14.95 -17.28
CA PRO A 47 -2.00 15.39 -17.00
C PRO A 47 -1.80 15.59 -15.50
N VAL A 48 -0.63 15.22 -15.01
CA VAL A 48 -0.23 15.35 -13.60
C VAL A 48 0.62 16.59 -13.43
N SER A 49 0.17 17.54 -12.62
CA SER A 49 0.99 18.66 -12.15
C SER A 49 1.79 18.27 -10.91
N LYS A 50 2.98 18.85 -10.75
CA LYS A 50 3.88 18.64 -9.61
C LYS A 50 4.12 20.00 -8.96
N VAL A 51 3.87 20.09 -7.65
CA VAL A 51 4.04 21.33 -6.88
C VAL A 51 4.84 21.00 -5.63
N ASP A 52 6.00 21.61 -5.47
CA ASP A 52 6.77 21.51 -4.24
C ASP A 52 6.08 22.31 -3.13
N VAL A 53 6.04 21.72 -1.95
CA VAL A 53 5.38 22.30 -0.77
C VAL A 53 6.27 22.15 0.46
N SER A 54 6.05 23.04 1.43
CA SER A 54 6.60 22.92 2.76
C SER A 54 5.49 23.09 3.79
N PHE A 55 5.57 22.34 4.88
CA PHE A 55 4.61 22.40 5.99
C PHE A 55 5.34 22.16 7.30
N THR A 56 4.78 22.65 8.40
CA THR A 56 5.38 22.56 9.73
C THR A 56 4.74 21.46 10.54
N SER A 57 5.55 20.64 11.20
CA SER A 57 5.16 19.65 12.19
C SER A 57 6.07 19.74 13.41
N GLU A 58 5.51 19.94 14.59
CA GLU A 58 6.26 20.02 15.86
C GLU A 58 7.48 20.98 15.77
N GLY A 59 7.27 22.17 15.22
CA GLY A 59 8.31 23.20 15.08
C GLY A 59 9.35 22.92 13.98
N VAL A 60 9.22 21.84 13.21
CA VAL A 60 10.14 21.47 12.14
C VAL A 60 9.47 21.66 10.77
N VAL A 61 10.19 22.26 9.83
CA VAL A 61 9.74 22.38 8.44
C VAL A 61 10.03 21.09 7.71
N LEU A 62 8.99 20.49 7.14
CA LEU A 62 9.07 19.33 6.25
C LEU A 62 8.82 19.76 4.81
N VAL A 63 9.53 19.14 3.87
CA VAL A 63 9.47 19.49 2.46
C VAL A 63 8.98 18.30 1.64
N GLY A 64 8.02 18.55 0.77
CA GLY A 64 7.39 17.53 -0.04
C GLY A 64 7.03 18.00 -1.44
N THR A 65 6.38 17.12 -2.19
CA THR A 65 5.82 17.40 -3.51
C THR A 65 4.41 16.85 -3.57
N ILE A 66 3.48 17.65 -4.06
CA ILE A 66 2.13 17.21 -4.41
C ILE A 66 2.09 16.88 -5.89
N TYR A 67 1.69 15.65 -6.21
CA TYR A 67 1.38 15.17 -7.55
C TYR A 67 -0.13 15.24 -7.72
N LYS A 68 -0.61 16.13 -8.58
CA LYS A 68 -2.05 16.39 -8.73
C LYS A 68 -2.49 16.11 -10.16
N PRO A 69 -3.21 15.00 -10.41
CA PRO A 69 -3.90 14.76 -11.67
C PRO A 69 -4.98 15.82 -11.93
N LYS A 70 -5.23 16.16 -13.19
CA LYS A 70 -6.31 17.07 -13.56
C LYS A 70 -7.66 16.62 -12.98
N HIS A 71 -7.91 15.31 -13.00
CA HIS A 71 -9.12 14.70 -12.44
C HIS A 71 -8.71 13.68 -11.39
N SER A 72 -8.86 14.05 -10.12
CA SER A 72 -8.57 13.16 -8.99
C SER A 72 -9.87 12.62 -8.39
N TYR A 73 -9.91 11.34 -8.03
CA TYR A 73 -11.03 10.74 -7.31
C TYR A 73 -10.75 10.52 -5.83
N ALA A 74 -9.48 10.49 -5.45
CA ALA A 74 -8.97 10.34 -4.10
C ALA A 74 -7.69 11.15 -3.92
N ALA A 75 -7.29 11.36 -2.66
CA ALA A 75 -6.00 11.89 -2.29
C ALA A 75 -5.32 10.99 -1.25
N VAL A 76 -3.98 10.90 -1.29
CA VAL A 76 -3.21 10.12 -0.30
C VAL A 76 -1.93 10.83 0.10
N VAL A 77 -1.56 10.64 1.37
CA VAL A 77 -0.22 10.95 1.88
C VAL A 77 0.60 9.66 1.91
N ILE A 78 1.84 9.70 1.45
CA ILE A 78 2.77 8.57 1.55
C ILE A 78 3.57 8.69 2.85
N VAL A 79 3.55 7.62 3.66
CA VAL A 79 4.32 7.46 4.90
C VAL A 79 5.40 6.40 4.71
N HIS A 80 6.63 6.76 5.01
CA HIS A 80 7.83 5.96 4.75
C HIS A 80 7.98 4.75 5.70
N GLY A 81 8.82 3.80 5.27
CA GLY A 81 9.40 2.77 6.13
C GLY A 81 10.43 3.31 7.13
N SER A 82 11.24 2.43 7.70
CA SER A 82 12.21 2.80 8.76
C SER A 82 13.46 3.54 8.27
N GLY A 83 13.80 3.42 6.97
CA GLY A 83 15.02 3.98 6.38
C GLY A 83 15.08 5.51 6.32
N GLN A 84 16.25 6.02 5.94
CA GLN A 84 16.48 7.42 5.59
C GLN A 84 15.92 7.71 4.19
N GLU A 85 14.61 7.73 4.08
CA GLU A 85 13.93 7.82 2.79
C GLU A 85 13.56 9.27 2.45
N PRO A 86 14.04 9.78 1.29
CA PRO A 86 13.50 11.00 0.72
C PRO A 86 12.09 10.76 0.18
N ARG A 87 11.48 11.78 -0.41
CA ARG A 87 10.14 11.62 -1.02
C ARG A 87 10.13 10.54 -2.09
N MET A 88 9.13 9.67 -2.03
CA MET A 88 8.94 8.51 -2.89
C MET A 88 8.32 8.90 -4.24
N SER A 89 9.05 9.72 -5.01
CA SER A 89 8.54 10.37 -6.23
C SER A 89 8.04 9.38 -7.28
N GLY A 90 8.73 8.25 -7.48
CA GLY A 90 8.32 7.23 -8.46
C GLY A 90 6.99 6.58 -8.10
N PHE A 91 6.78 6.24 -6.82
CA PHE A 91 5.53 5.66 -6.36
C PHE A 91 4.38 6.69 -6.37
N ALA A 92 4.66 7.95 -6.01
CA ALA A 92 3.70 9.04 -6.10
C ALA A 92 3.25 9.29 -7.54
N GLU A 93 4.19 9.26 -8.50
CA GLU A 93 3.87 9.40 -9.93
C GLU A 93 3.04 8.23 -10.45
N LEU A 94 3.31 7.00 -10.01
CA LEU A 94 2.53 5.82 -10.37
C LEU A 94 1.07 5.98 -9.92
N LEU A 95 0.83 6.30 -8.64
CA LEU A 95 -0.52 6.50 -8.13
C LEU A 95 -1.25 7.69 -8.79
N SER A 96 -0.50 8.75 -9.09
CA SER A 96 -1.12 9.94 -9.68
C SER A 96 -1.57 9.73 -11.13
N LYS A 97 -0.88 8.89 -11.91
CA LYS A 97 -1.33 8.47 -13.25
C LYS A 97 -2.68 7.73 -13.20
N GLU A 98 -2.97 7.08 -12.08
CA GLU A 98 -4.23 6.37 -11.83
C GLU A 98 -5.35 7.28 -11.26
N GLY A 99 -5.13 8.59 -11.22
CA GLY A 99 -6.14 9.56 -10.77
C GLY A 99 -6.19 9.77 -9.26
N ILE A 100 -5.12 9.48 -8.53
CA ILE A 100 -4.99 9.73 -7.10
C ILE A 100 -4.06 10.95 -6.91
N ALA A 101 -4.52 11.99 -6.22
CA ALA A 101 -3.64 13.08 -5.81
C ALA A 101 -2.72 12.59 -4.69
N VAL A 102 -1.42 12.88 -4.77
CA VAL A 102 -0.44 12.30 -3.84
C VAL A 102 0.44 13.38 -3.25
N LEU A 103 0.55 13.45 -1.93
CA LEU A 103 1.61 14.16 -1.24
C LEU A 103 2.65 13.15 -0.76
N THR A 104 3.89 13.32 -1.19
CA THR A 104 5.07 12.64 -0.66
C THR A 104 6.06 13.67 -0.15
N TYR A 105 6.74 13.41 0.95
CA TYR A 105 7.66 14.34 1.60
C TYR A 105 8.95 13.65 2.00
N ASP A 106 10.03 14.41 2.16
CA ASP A 106 11.26 13.89 2.72
C ASP A 106 11.03 13.62 4.21
N LYS A 107 11.36 12.42 4.69
CA LYS A 107 11.21 12.04 6.10
C LYS A 107 11.94 13.04 7.00
N ARG A 108 11.45 13.26 8.21
CA ARG A 108 12.10 14.11 9.22
C ARG A 108 13.59 13.80 9.34
N GLY A 109 14.45 14.83 9.22
CA GLY A 109 15.91 14.69 9.26
C GLY A 109 16.53 14.08 8.01
N VAL A 110 15.79 14.01 6.89
CA VAL A 110 16.25 13.46 5.60
C VAL A 110 16.00 14.46 4.48
N GLY A 111 16.83 14.45 3.46
CA GLY A 111 16.69 15.27 2.26
C GLY A 111 16.61 16.76 2.57
N LYS A 112 15.51 17.41 2.17
CA LYS A 112 15.27 18.84 2.42
C LYS A 112 14.45 19.11 3.68
N SER A 113 13.93 18.06 4.35
CA SER A 113 13.18 18.20 5.60
C SER A 113 14.13 18.43 6.76
N GLY A 114 13.74 19.34 7.65
CA GLY A 114 14.45 19.60 8.89
C GLY A 114 14.26 18.51 9.95
N GLY A 115 14.85 18.75 11.13
CA GLY A 115 14.77 17.83 12.28
C GLY A 115 15.89 16.80 12.28
N ILE A 116 15.69 15.72 13.04
CA ILE A 116 16.70 14.67 13.25
C ILE A 116 16.06 13.32 12.88
N TYR A 117 16.79 12.53 12.10
CA TYR A 117 16.43 11.14 11.83
C TYR A 117 16.80 10.25 13.03
N ALA A 118 15.85 9.47 13.53
CA ALA A 118 16.05 8.57 14.66
C ALA A 118 16.57 7.20 14.16
N GLY A 119 17.88 7.15 13.84
CA GLY A 119 18.54 5.90 13.44
C GLY A 119 19.08 5.09 14.62
N PRO A 120 19.65 3.90 14.34
CA PRO A 120 19.72 3.21 13.06
C PRO A 120 18.35 2.72 12.56
N GLU A 121 18.28 2.32 11.29
CA GLU A 121 17.03 1.86 10.64
C GLU A 121 16.38 0.70 11.39
N VAL A 122 17.18 -0.28 11.82
CA VAL A 122 16.75 -1.36 12.71
C VAL A 122 17.28 -1.08 14.10
N GLY A 123 16.42 -0.63 15.01
CA GLY A 123 16.85 -0.29 16.36
C GLY A 123 15.78 0.34 17.23
N SER A 124 15.98 0.29 18.53
CA SER A 124 15.02 0.77 19.54
C SER A 124 14.67 2.25 19.43
N ASN A 125 15.60 3.10 18.99
CA ASN A 125 15.32 4.54 18.79
C ASN A 125 14.33 4.75 17.65
N ASN A 126 14.49 4.03 16.54
CA ASN A 126 13.65 4.17 15.37
C ASN A 126 12.21 3.70 15.62
N VAL A 127 12.03 2.59 16.35
CA VAL A 127 10.71 2.02 16.66
C VAL A 127 10.18 2.42 18.05
N GLY A 128 10.88 3.27 18.79
CA GLY A 128 10.45 3.78 20.08
C GLY A 128 9.17 4.61 19.96
N SER A 129 8.26 4.48 20.94
CA SER A 129 6.93 5.10 20.92
C SER A 129 6.97 6.62 20.72
N PHE A 130 7.96 7.29 21.28
CA PHE A 130 8.16 8.73 21.08
C PHE A 130 8.42 9.08 19.62
N ASN A 131 9.34 8.36 18.95
CA ASN A 131 9.64 8.59 17.53
C ASN A 131 8.44 8.27 16.64
N LEU A 132 7.74 7.16 16.89
CA LEU A 132 6.56 6.79 16.11
C LEU A 132 5.43 7.83 16.26
N SER A 133 5.22 8.34 17.46
CA SER A 133 4.26 9.42 17.71
C SER A 133 4.65 10.72 16.99
N LEU A 134 5.93 11.05 16.94
CA LEU A 134 6.44 12.22 16.23
C LEU A 134 6.23 12.07 14.73
N LEU A 135 6.55 10.91 14.15
CA LEU A 135 6.33 10.63 12.73
C LEU A 135 4.83 10.58 12.37
N ALA A 136 3.97 10.17 13.31
CA ALA A 136 2.52 10.23 13.11
C ALA A 136 2.00 11.68 13.05
N LYS A 137 2.57 12.59 13.84
CA LYS A 137 2.28 14.04 13.74
C LYS A 137 2.75 14.62 12.40
N ASP A 138 3.89 14.15 11.87
CA ASP A 138 4.37 14.54 10.55
C ASP A 138 3.39 14.10 9.45
N ALA A 139 2.93 12.84 9.51
CA ALA A 139 1.92 12.32 8.60
C ALA A 139 0.60 13.09 8.69
N SER A 140 0.15 13.42 9.91
CA SER A 140 -1.05 14.23 10.15
C SER A 140 -0.91 15.65 9.58
N ALA A 141 0.25 16.29 9.74
CA ALA A 141 0.51 17.60 9.16
C ALA A 141 0.51 17.56 7.63
N ALA A 142 1.05 16.49 7.02
CA ALA A 142 0.98 16.25 5.58
C ALA A 142 -0.46 16.07 5.08
N VAL A 143 -1.31 15.35 5.84
CA VAL A 143 -2.75 15.21 5.55
C VAL A 143 -3.43 16.58 5.55
N ASN A 144 -3.15 17.42 6.54
CA ASN A 144 -3.71 18.78 6.62
C ASN A 144 -3.27 19.64 5.42
N MET A 145 -1.99 19.56 5.01
CA MET A 145 -1.47 20.24 3.82
C MET A 145 -2.19 19.78 2.55
N LEU A 146 -2.39 18.47 2.39
CA LEU A 146 -3.06 17.90 1.22
C LEU A 146 -4.56 18.29 1.19
N HIS A 147 -5.23 18.30 2.35
CA HIS A 147 -6.63 18.70 2.47
C HIS A 147 -6.87 20.16 2.05
N GLN A 148 -5.91 21.05 2.26
CA GLN A 148 -6.01 22.44 1.82
C GLN A 148 -6.08 22.58 0.30
N GLN A 149 -5.64 21.59 -0.47
CA GLN A 149 -5.67 21.59 -1.93
C GLN A 149 -7.05 21.27 -2.51
N ASP A 150 -7.83 20.46 -1.80
CA ASP A 150 -9.22 20.12 -2.14
C ASP A 150 -9.93 19.57 -0.90
N LYS A 151 -10.80 20.38 -0.30
CA LYS A 151 -11.51 20.05 0.95
C LYS A 151 -12.58 18.96 0.80
N HIS A 152 -12.98 18.64 -0.42
CA HIS A 152 -14.02 17.65 -0.71
C HIS A 152 -13.42 16.28 -1.11
N MET A 153 -12.12 16.22 -1.33
CA MET A 153 -11.47 14.99 -1.74
C MET A 153 -11.40 14.00 -0.56
N PRO A 154 -11.82 12.73 -0.72
CA PRO A 154 -11.52 11.70 0.27
C PRO A 154 -10.00 11.51 0.40
N ILE A 155 -9.50 11.56 1.64
CA ILE A 155 -8.07 11.49 1.93
C ILE A 155 -7.75 10.21 2.69
N GLY A 156 -6.74 9.48 2.22
CA GLY A 156 -6.16 8.34 2.92
C GLY A 156 -4.68 8.49 3.18
N ILE A 157 -4.14 7.51 3.86
CA ILE A 157 -2.69 7.36 4.06
C ILE A 157 -2.25 6.02 3.47
N VAL A 158 -1.18 6.07 2.68
CA VAL A 158 -0.50 4.88 2.14
C VAL A 158 0.86 4.78 2.81
N GLY A 159 1.27 3.61 3.28
CA GLY A 159 2.57 3.49 3.92
C GLY A 159 3.20 2.11 3.82
N PHE A 160 4.45 2.04 4.28
CA PHE A 160 5.34 0.91 4.11
C PHE A 160 5.99 0.53 5.43
N SER A 161 6.08 -0.78 5.71
CA SER A 161 6.87 -1.32 6.82
C SER A 161 6.57 -0.60 8.16
N GLN A 162 7.48 0.22 8.69
CA GLN A 162 7.33 1.00 9.92
C GLN A 162 6.02 1.82 9.98
N ALA A 163 5.47 2.18 8.83
CA ALA A 163 4.21 2.90 8.76
C ALA A 163 3.03 2.15 9.41
N GLY A 164 3.14 0.84 9.65
CA GLY A 164 2.15 0.03 10.36
C GLY A 164 1.85 0.50 11.77
N TRP A 165 2.80 1.16 12.44
CA TRP A 165 2.58 1.79 13.75
C TRP A 165 2.23 3.27 13.62
N ILE A 166 2.78 3.95 12.62
CA ILE A 166 2.63 5.40 12.41
C ILE A 166 1.22 5.74 11.93
N ILE A 167 0.73 5.03 10.91
CA ILE A 167 -0.56 5.33 10.26
C ILE A 167 -1.76 5.21 11.22
N PRO A 168 -1.90 4.14 12.02
CA PRO A 168 -2.98 4.08 12.99
C PRO A 168 -2.99 5.25 13.97
N ILE A 169 -1.81 5.66 14.47
CA ILE A 169 -1.69 6.82 15.37
C ILE A 169 -2.10 8.10 14.63
N ALA A 170 -1.61 8.33 13.43
CA ALA A 170 -1.96 9.51 12.63
C ALA A 170 -3.46 9.57 12.32
N ALA A 171 -4.06 8.45 11.93
CA ALA A 171 -5.48 8.35 11.61
C ALA A 171 -6.37 8.58 12.85
N ASN A 172 -5.95 8.11 14.02
CA ASN A 172 -6.68 8.35 15.26
C ASN A 172 -6.62 9.83 15.71
N GLN A 173 -5.53 10.53 15.37
CA GLN A 173 -5.34 11.94 15.72
C GLN A 173 -5.95 12.90 14.69
N ASN A 174 -6.20 12.44 13.46
CA ASN A 174 -6.65 13.30 12.36
C ASN A 174 -7.92 12.75 11.69
N PRO A 175 -9.09 13.33 11.98
CA PRO A 175 -10.37 12.87 11.43
C PRO A 175 -10.52 13.07 9.90
N LEU A 176 -9.58 13.76 9.25
CA LEU A 176 -9.54 13.90 7.80
C LEU A 176 -9.08 12.62 7.10
N VAL A 177 -8.48 11.68 7.84
CA VAL A 177 -8.08 10.38 7.29
C VAL A 177 -9.29 9.46 7.22
N GLU A 178 -9.62 9.01 6.01
CA GLU A 178 -10.83 8.23 5.75
C GLU A 178 -10.56 6.78 5.31
N PHE A 179 -9.30 6.45 4.99
CA PHE A 179 -8.88 5.09 4.68
C PHE A 179 -7.36 4.93 4.82
N MET A 180 -6.91 3.68 4.94
CA MET A 180 -5.50 3.32 5.06
C MET A 180 -5.13 2.20 4.08
N VAL A 181 -3.93 2.28 3.48
CA VAL A 181 -3.33 1.19 2.69
C VAL A 181 -1.91 0.94 3.19
N LEU A 182 -1.60 -0.29 3.52
CA LEU A 182 -0.42 -0.66 4.29
C LEU A 182 0.32 -1.81 3.59
N PHE A 183 1.47 -1.48 2.98
CA PHE A 183 2.35 -2.44 2.31
C PHE A 183 3.37 -3.02 3.29
N SER A 184 3.32 -4.31 3.53
CA SER A 184 4.22 -5.03 4.45
C SER A 184 4.34 -4.33 5.82
N CYS A 185 3.21 -3.85 6.33
CA CYS A 185 3.12 -3.10 7.59
C CYS A 185 2.73 -4.02 8.74
N PRO A 186 3.48 -4.06 9.85
CA PRO A 186 3.14 -4.89 10.99
C PRO A 186 1.88 -4.42 11.71
N THR A 187 1.17 -5.37 12.31
CA THR A 187 0.11 -5.15 13.30
C THR A 187 0.48 -5.68 14.68
N VAL A 188 1.62 -6.37 14.79
CA VAL A 188 2.23 -6.79 16.06
C VAL A 188 2.94 -5.63 16.74
N THR A 189 3.28 -5.80 18.02
CA THR A 189 4.04 -4.79 18.77
C THR A 189 5.42 -4.55 18.16
N THR A 190 5.97 -3.37 18.38
CA THR A 190 7.34 -3.06 17.93
C THR A 190 8.40 -3.98 18.54
N LEU A 191 8.18 -4.49 19.75
CA LEU A 191 9.06 -5.46 20.39
C LEU A 191 9.02 -6.83 19.71
N GLU A 192 7.83 -7.34 19.41
CA GLU A 192 7.67 -8.62 18.70
C GLU A 192 8.31 -8.56 17.31
N GLN A 193 8.10 -7.45 16.60
CA GLN A 193 8.71 -7.25 15.29
C GLN A 193 10.25 -7.20 15.36
N LEU A 194 10.83 -6.44 16.29
CA LEU A 194 12.29 -6.40 16.45
C LEU A 194 12.87 -7.77 16.76
N ARG A 195 12.27 -8.53 17.68
CA ARG A 195 12.67 -9.89 18.01
C ARG A 195 12.67 -10.79 16.79
N PHE A 196 11.59 -10.71 15.97
CA PHE A 196 11.51 -11.44 14.71
C PHE A 196 12.61 -11.03 13.73
N GLN A 197 12.78 -9.74 13.49
CA GLN A 197 13.75 -9.22 12.52
C GLN A 197 15.19 -9.57 12.90
N PHE A 198 15.54 -9.54 14.18
CA PHE A 198 16.85 -9.99 14.65
C PHE A 198 17.00 -11.51 14.55
N TYR A 199 15.96 -12.29 14.75
CA TYR A 199 15.98 -13.74 14.58
C TYR A 199 16.21 -14.16 13.14
N THR A 200 15.53 -13.54 12.21
CA THR A 200 15.73 -13.81 10.78
C THR A 200 17.10 -13.36 10.30
N ALA A 201 17.65 -12.29 10.91
CA ALA A 201 18.95 -11.69 10.56
C ALA A 201 19.11 -11.43 9.05
N GLY A 202 18.00 -11.15 8.34
CA GLY A 202 17.98 -10.89 6.90
C GLY A 202 18.23 -12.12 6.01
N ARG A 203 18.21 -13.34 6.56
CA ARG A 203 18.46 -14.58 5.81
C ARG A 203 17.32 -14.88 4.86
N GLN A 204 17.59 -14.91 3.55
CA GLN A 204 16.59 -15.15 2.52
C GLN A 204 16.03 -16.58 2.52
N ASP A 205 16.81 -17.54 3.01
CA ASP A 205 16.46 -18.96 3.19
C ASP A 205 15.81 -19.26 4.55
N PHE A 206 15.44 -18.23 5.31
CA PHE A 206 14.93 -18.38 6.67
C PHE A 206 13.76 -19.36 6.75
N TRP A 207 12.75 -19.19 5.89
CA TRP A 207 11.55 -20.02 5.88
C TRP A 207 11.75 -21.44 5.33
N GLU A 208 12.90 -21.74 4.73
CA GLU A 208 13.27 -23.10 4.36
C GLU A 208 13.74 -23.92 5.56
N ASN A 209 14.23 -23.25 6.61
CA ASN A 209 14.86 -23.85 7.76
C ASN A 209 14.12 -23.65 9.08
N HIS A 210 13.08 -22.82 9.11
CA HIS A 210 12.33 -22.47 10.32
C HIS A 210 10.82 -22.53 10.09
N THR A 211 10.11 -22.94 11.14
CA THR A 211 8.65 -22.97 11.15
C THR A 211 8.06 -21.74 11.84
N GLU A 212 6.78 -21.53 11.67
CA GLU A 212 6.03 -20.50 12.41
C GLU A 212 6.07 -20.74 13.93
N SER A 213 6.12 -22.02 14.37
CA SER A 213 6.26 -22.37 15.78
C SER A 213 7.59 -21.91 16.36
N ASP A 214 8.69 -22.10 15.61
CA ASP A 214 10.03 -21.67 16.04
C ASP A 214 10.09 -20.14 16.19
N VAL A 215 9.43 -19.42 15.25
CA VAL A 215 9.32 -17.95 15.31
C VAL A 215 8.59 -17.50 16.56
N ARG A 216 7.44 -18.10 16.87
CA ARG A 216 6.63 -17.72 18.04
C ARG A 216 7.37 -18.02 19.35
N GLU A 217 8.00 -19.18 19.42
CA GLU A 217 8.80 -19.56 20.57
C GLU A 217 9.97 -18.59 20.79
N HIS A 218 10.68 -18.24 19.71
CA HIS A 218 11.76 -17.26 19.77
C HIS A 218 11.26 -15.88 20.23
N ILE A 219 10.20 -15.34 19.60
CA ILE A 219 9.63 -14.04 19.97
C ILE A 219 9.22 -14.03 21.45
N LYS A 220 8.64 -15.13 21.95
CA LYS A 220 8.20 -15.24 23.35
C LYS A 220 9.36 -15.29 24.33
N ASN A 221 10.44 -16.01 24.00
CA ASN A 221 11.51 -16.35 24.91
C ASN A 221 12.76 -15.48 24.74
N ASP A 222 12.85 -14.64 23.70
CA ASP A 222 14.01 -13.76 23.52
C ASP A 222 14.11 -12.80 24.72
N PRO A 223 15.27 -12.76 25.40
CA PRO A 223 15.44 -11.88 26.55
C PRO A 223 15.26 -10.42 26.14
N ASP A 224 14.58 -9.65 27.00
CA ASP A 224 14.38 -8.22 26.77
C ASP A 224 15.71 -7.46 26.89
N ARG A 225 16.34 -7.20 25.74
CA ARG A 225 17.56 -6.38 25.59
C ARG A 225 17.26 -4.97 25.14
N TYR A 226 16.03 -4.72 24.75
CA TYR A 226 15.65 -3.50 24.07
C TYR A 226 15.12 -2.48 25.09
N LYS A 227 15.88 -1.40 25.28
CA LYS A 227 15.52 -0.33 26.21
C LYS A 227 14.68 0.74 25.49
N PHE A 228 13.40 0.44 25.23
CA PHE A 228 12.45 1.41 24.68
C PHE A 228 11.02 1.07 25.12
N THR A 229 10.11 2.03 24.97
CA THR A 229 8.69 1.77 25.18
C THR A 229 8.09 1.19 23.90
N SER A 230 7.63 -0.05 23.97
CA SER A 230 7.00 -0.74 22.84
C SER A 230 5.64 -0.12 22.51
N THR A 231 5.34 -0.04 21.23
CA THR A 231 4.03 0.39 20.70
C THR A 231 3.24 -0.83 20.24
N ASP A 232 2.00 -0.95 20.73
CA ASP A 232 1.03 -1.92 20.24
C ASP A 232 0.02 -1.22 19.32
N PRO A 233 0.05 -1.47 18.00
CA PRO A 233 -0.86 -0.82 17.07
C PRO A 233 -2.31 -1.26 17.26
N LYS A 234 -2.56 -2.45 17.83
CA LYS A 234 -3.89 -2.98 18.12
C LYS A 234 -4.70 -2.03 19.02
N VAL A 235 -4.04 -1.39 19.98
CA VAL A 235 -4.68 -0.38 20.86
C VAL A 235 -5.33 0.73 20.03
N THR A 236 -4.59 1.28 19.07
CA THR A 236 -5.09 2.36 18.21
C THR A 236 -6.05 1.83 17.13
N LEU A 237 -5.75 0.68 16.51
CA LEU A 237 -6.62 0.06 15.51
C LEU A 237 -8.03 -0.24 16.08
N ASN A 238 -8.12 -0.60 17.35
CA ASN A 238 -9.39 -0.81 18.03
C ASN A 238 -10.27 0.45 18.14
N THR A 239 -9.70 1.63 18.08
CA THR A 239 -10.46 2.89 18.11
C THR A 239 -10.94 3.33 16.74
N LEU A 240 -10.30 2.86 15.66
CA LEU A 240 -10.59 3.29 14.29
C LEU A 240 -11.85 2.61 13.72
N SER A 241 -12.62 3.39 12.95
CA SER A 241 -13.78 2.93 12.17
C SER A 241 -13.59 3.11 10.67
N ILE A 242 -12.44 3.60 10.22
CA ILE A 242 -12.11 3.78 8.82
C ILE A 242 -11.61 2.46 8.20
N PRO A 243 -11.86 2.20 6.90
CA PRO A 243 -11.35 1.01 6.24
C PRO A 243 -9.84 1.00 6.12
N GLY A 244 -9.24 -0.18 6.27
CA GLY A 244 -7.82 -0.42 6.10
C GLY A 244 -7.55 -1.67 5.27
N LEU A 245 -6.56 -1.60 4.36
CA LEU A 245 -6.08 -2.71 3.55
C LEU A 245 -4.61 -2.98 3.86
N TRP A 246 -4.29 -4.21 4.23
CA TRP A 246 -2.91 -4.68 4.35
C TRP A 246 -2.53 -5.58 3.17
N LEU A 247 -1.31 -5.42 2.67
CA LEU A 247 -0.75 -6.17 1.55
C LEU A 247 0.54 -6.82 2.02
N PHE A 248 0.50 -8.15 2.21
CA PHE A 248 1.59 -8.92 2.79
C PHE A 248 2.24 -9.87 1.79
N GLY A 249 3.56 -10.02 1.88
CA GLY A 249 4.28 -11.12 1.25
C GLY A 249 4.44 -12.28 2.23
N GLU A 250 4.10 -13.52 1.83
CA GLU A 250 4.17 -14.68 2.72
C GLU A 250 5.62 -15.04 3.11
N LYS A 251 6.59 -14.69 2.24
CA LYS A 251 8.03 -14.92 2.46
C LYS A 251 8.73 -13.77 3.18
N ASP A 252 7.98 -12.90 3.84
CA ASP A 252 8.55 -11.78 4.58
C ASP A 252 9.44 -12.27 5.72
N ILE A 253 10.63 -11.67 5.81
CA ILE A 253 11.63 -11.95 6.86
C ILE A 253 11.90 -10.71 7.75
N GLN A 254 11.10 -9.67 7.62
CA GLN A 254 11.21 -8.46 8.44
C GLN A 254 10.02 -8.28 9.39
N ILE A 255 8.85 -8.84 9.03
CA ILE A 255 7.68 -8.84 9.91
C ILE A 255 7.07 -10.25 10.00
N PRO A 256 6.52 -10.66 11.17
CA PRO A 256 5.89 -11.97 11.36
C PRO A 256 4.47 -11.96 10.78
N VAL A 257 4.34 -12.18 9.46
CA VAL A 257 3.10 -11.98 8.69
C VAL A 257 1.92 -12.76 9.24
N LYS A 258 2.11 -14.04 9.64
CA LYS A 258 1.00 -14.85 10.17
C LYS A 258 0.44 -14.28 11.47
N MET A 259 1.30 -13.80 12.37
CA MET A 259 0.86 -13.11 13.58
C MET A 259 0.10 -11.81 13.26
N CYS A 260 0.57 -11.07 12.26
CA CYS A 260 -0.12 -9.86 11.79
C CYS A 260 -1.52 -10.17 11.25
N ILE A 261 -1.66 -11.22 10.45
CA ILE A 261 -2.94 -11.66 9.89
C ILE A 261 -3.91 -12.11 10.99
N GLU A 262 -3.44 -12.81 12.00
CA GLU A 262 -4.24 -13.21 13.15
C GLU A 262 -4.83 -12.01 13.88
N GLN A 263 -4.03 -10.98 14.12
CA GLN A 263 -4.51 -9.73 14.75
C GLN A 263 -5.54 -9.00 13.87
N ILE A 264 -5.32 -8.95 12.55
CA ILE A 264 -6.32 -8.37 11.64
C ILE A 264 -7.62 -9.17 11.70
N ASN A 265 -7.55 -10.49 11.70
CA ASN A 265 -8.73 -11.35 11.78
C ASN A 265 -9.48 -11.17 13.12
N GLU A 266 -8.76 -11.04 14.24
CA GLU A 266 -9.36 -10.72 15.53
C GLU A 266 -10.11 -9.38 15.49
N LEU A 267 -9.49 -8.34 14.94
CA LEU A 267 -10.11 -7.01 14.78
C LEU A 267 -11.34 -7.08 13.85
N LYS A 268 -11.31 -7.89 12.81
CA LYS A 268 -12.47 -8.13 11.93
C LYS A 268 -13.64 -8.80 12.68
N THR A 269 -13.39 -9.75 13.57
CA THR A 269 -14.45 -10.33 14.40
C THR A 269 -15.11 -9.32 15.32
N GLN A 270 -14.40 -8.25 15.67
CA GLN A 270 -14.90 -7.11 16.45
C GLN A 270 -15.59 -6.04 15.57
N GLY A 271 -15.83 -6.33 14.29
CA GLY A 271 -16.51 -5.44 13.35
C GLY A 271 -15.63 -4.36 12.73
N LYS A 272 -14.28 -4.44 12.85
CA LYS A 272 -13.41 -3.46 12.21
C LYS A 272 -13.37 -3.67 10.70
N PRO A 273 -13.43 -2.60 9.88
CA PRO A 273 -13.47 -2.70 8.42
C PRO A 273 -12.07 -2.88 7.82
N PHE A 274 -11.35 -3.89 8.32
CA PHE A 274 -9.98 -4.19 7.92
C PHE A 274 -9.95 -5.40 6.98
N GLU A 275 -9.11 -5.32 5.97
CA GLU A 275 -8.93 -6.31 4.92
C GLU A 275 -7.43 -6.58 4.74
N TYR A 276 -7.08 -7.75 4.22
CA TYR A 276 -5.71 -8.03 3.80
C TYR A 276 -5.70 -8.88 2.54
N THR A 277 -4.57 -8.80 1.81
CA THR A 277 -4.22 -9.72 0.73
C THR A 277 -2.84 -10.28 0.99
N LEU A 278 -2.68 -11.60 0.87
CA LEU A 278 -1.42 -12.32 1.02
C LEU A 278 -0.90 -12.73 -0.36
N PHE A 279 0.36 -12.47 -0.63
CA PHE A 279 1.05 -12.82 -1.86
C PHE A 279 2.09 -13.92 -1.58
N PRO A 280 1.83 -15.19 -1.97
CA PRO A 280 2.66 -16.33 -1.58
C PRO A 280 4.11 -16.28 -2.10
N ALA A 281 4.33 -15.61 -3.22
CA ALA A 281 5.66 -15.51 -3.84
C ALA A 281 6.50 -14.33 -3.34
N LEU A 282 5.90 -13.36 -2.64
CA LEU A 282 6.55 -12.11 -2.27
C LEU A 282 7.14 -12.16 -0.85
N GLY A 283 8.21 -11.39 -0.65
CA GLY A 283 8.79 -11.04 0.63
C GLY A 283 8.32 -9.65 1.10
N HIS A 284 9.19 -8.94 1.83
CA HIS A 284 8.87 -7.66 2.47
C HIS A 284 8.52 -6.54 1.49
N ASN A 285 9.14 -6.47 0.33
CA ASN A 285 8.99 -5.34 -0.61
C ASN A 285 7.78 -5.49 -1.53
N THR A 286 6.57 -5.64 -0.98
CA THR A 286 5.34 -5.85 -1.77
C THR A 286 5.01 -4.70 -2.72
N ALA A 287 5.37 -3.45 -2.39
CA ALA A 287 5.09 -2.30 -3.25
C ALA A 287 6.10 -2.09 -4.39
N SER A 288 7.30 -2.64 -4.27
CA SER A 288 8.42 -2.47 -5.23
C SER A 288 8.82 -3.77 -5.92
N ALA A 289 8.09 -4.86 -5.69
CA ALA A 289 8.31 -6.13 -6.37
C ALA A 289 8.05 -6.02 -7.88
N ASN A 290 8.65 -6.92 -8.65
CA ASN A 290 8.35 -7.05 -10.08
C ASN A 290 6.89 -7.45 -10.34
N ASP A 291 6.23 -8.05 -9.35
CA ASP A 291 4.79 -8.30 -9.34
C ASP A 291 4.03 -7.01 -9.04
N LYS A 292 3.28 -6.52 -10.02
CA LYS A 292 2.46 -5.31 -9.89
C LYS A 292 1.16 -5.54 -9.14
N GLY A 293 0.78 -6.80 -8.87
CA GLY A 293 -0.47 -7.17 -8.25
C GLY A 293 -0.80 -6.41 -6.94
N PRO A 294 0.14 -6.27 -5.99
CA PRO A 294 -0.13 -5.52 -4.77
C PRO A 294 -0.53 -4.06 -5.01
N VAL A 295 0.17 -3.39 -5.93
CA VAL A 295 -0.11 -1.98 -6.26
C VAL A 295 -1.44 -1.84 -7.00
N GLU A 296 -1.71 -2.71 -7.97
CA GLU A 296 -2.98 -2.71 -8.72
C GLU A 296 -4.19 -2.98 -7.80
N ILE A 297 -4.07 -3.94 -6.88
CA ILE A 297 -5.10 -4.22 -5.87
C ILE A 297 -5.32 -3.00 -4.98
N SER A 298 -4.27 -2.32 -4.54
CA SER A 298 -4.37 -1.13 -3.72
C SER A 298 -5.12 0.00 -4.43
N ILE A 299 -4.82 0.25 -5.71
CA ILE A 299 -5.48 1.27 -6.54
C ILE A 299 -6.97 0.96 -6.72
N GLN A 300 -7.30 -0.28 -7.07
CA GLN A 300 -8.69 -0.72 -7.23
C GLN A 300 -9.47 -0.60 -5.92
N TRP A 301 -8.85 -1.00 -4.79
CA TRP A 301 -9.45 -0.90 -3.47
C TRP A 301 -9.69 0.57 -3.07
N ILE A 302 -8.72 1.47 -3.27
CA ILE A 302 -8.87 2.91 -3.03
C ILE A 302 -10.05 3.46 -3.85
N LYS A 303 -10.14 3.13 -5.13
CA LYS A 303 -11.21 3.57 -6.02
C LYS A 303 -12.59 3.13 -5.51
N GLN A 304 -12.72 1.87 -5.08
CA GLN A 304 -13.95 1.34 -4.53
C GLN A 304 -14.36 2.03 -3.22
N LYS A 305 -13.42 2.18 -2.28
CA LYS A 305 -13.71 2.80 -0.97
C LYS A 305 -14.08 4.27 -1.10
N THR A 306 -13.38 5.02 -1.93
CA THR A 306 -13.66 6.45 -2.14
C THR A 306 -14.99 6.71 -2.82
N LEU A 307 -15.44 5.83 -3.73
CA LEU A 307 -16.78 5.88 -4.28
C LEU A 307 -17.86 5.70 -3.21
N ASN A 308 -17.65 4.80 -2.26
CA ASN A 308 -18.57 4.58 -1.16
C ASN A 308 -18.61 5.76 -0.17
N ILE A 309 -17.44 6.34 0.15
CA ILE A 309 -17.33 7.54 0.98
C ILE A 309 -18.12 8.69 0.38
N LYS A 310 -17.93 8.97 -0.91
CA LYS A 310 -18.66 10.04 -1.62
C LYS A 310 -20.18 9.83 -1.62
N LYS A 311 -20.63 8.60 -1.83
CA LYS A 311 -22.08 8.25 -1.77
C LYS A 311 -22.66 8.48 -0.37
N THR A 312 -21.89 8.17 0.68
CA THR A 312 -22.34 8.35 2.07
C THR A 312 -22.40 9.82 2.46
N ARG A 313 -21.46 10.66 2.01
CA ARG A 313 -21.48 12.11 2.22
C ARG A 313 -22.71 12.73 1.55
N HIS A 314 -22.95 12.42 0.28
CA HIS A 314 -24.09 12.95 -0.46
C HIS A 314 -25.45 12.61 0.19
N LYS A 315 -25.58 11.40 0.80
CA LYS A 315 -26.80 11.02 1.54
C LYS A 315 -27.00 11.77 2.86
N LYS A 316 -25.96 12.38 3.44
CA LYS A 316 -26.05 13.15 4.69
C LYS A 316 -26.35 14.63 4.45
N GLU A 317 -26.18 15.10 3.21
CA GLU A 317 -26.43 16.48 2.78
C GLU A 317 -27.85 16.69 2.24
N ILE A 318 -28.58 15.58 2.01
CA ILE A 318 -30.02 15.54 1.65
C ILE A 318 -30.87 15.28 2.90
#